data_0d1217fd1e5535c9c40181bfa6e34a24
#
_entry.id   0d1217fd1e5535c9c40181bfa6e34a24
#
_cell.length_a   1.000
_cell.length_b   1.000
_cell.length_c   1.000
_cell.angle_alpha   90.00
_cell.angle_beta   90.00
_cell.angle_gamma   90.00
#
_symmetry.space_group_name_H-M   'P 1'
#
loop_
_entity.id
_entity.type
_entity.pdbx_description
1 polymer ?
#
loop_
_entity_poly.entity_id
_entity_poly.type
_entity_poly.pdbx_seq_one_letter_code
_entity_poly.pdbx_strand_id
1 'polypeptide(L)'
;KYQVIICFDGLDFFRFGRIQREYERLRKEEHIERAIIVGFHYEDVEKRREEFHPQGSRSQKTIQSVVKELLPFIDQTFPTYKVGNSRLLIGDSLAGSIAFLTSLTYPSIFSQIAMFSPHSDHTVLEKFETCKQRNRLTIWHAIGKDEVDFKLPTTGEQADFLTPNRKLSNLIKQDNSVTYVYNEFNGGHNWKSWKPMLGDILYYFLNNNHSTYE
;
A
#
# COMPACT_ATOMS: atom_id res chain seq x y z
N LYS A 1 -11.00 -16.26 -12.00
CA LYS A 1 -10.41 -14.93 -12.14
C LYS A 1 -9.39 -14.69 -11.03
N TYR A 2 -8.63 -13.60 -11.13
CA TYR A 2 -7.57 -13.24 -10.20
C TYR A 2 -7.84 -11.86 -9.57
N GLN A 3 -7.51 -11.74 -8.30
CA GLN A 3 -7.27 -10.44 -7.70
C GLN A 3 -5.93 -9.89 -8.19
N VAL A 4 -5.72 -8.57 -8.07
CA VAL A 4 -4.48 -7.90 -8.47
C VAL A 4 -3.85 -7.25 -7.24
N ILE A 5 -2.57 -7.51 -7.04
CA ILE A 5 -1.75 -6.86 -6.01
C ILE A 5 -0.61 -6.14 -6.70
N ILE A 6 -0.55 -4.83 -6.58
CA ILE A 6 0.57 -4.03 -7.09
C ILE A 6 1.41 -3.56 -5.90
N CYS A 7 2.67 -4.00 -5.87
CA CYS A 7 3.64 -3.63 -4.86
C CYS A 7 4.49 -2.46 -5.36
N PHE A 8 4.33 -1.29 -4.79
CA PHE A 8 5.31 -0.22 -4.94
C PHE A 8 6.55 -0.57 -4.10
N ASP A 9 7.74 -0.27 -4.56
CA ASP A 9 9.00 -0.89 -4.11
C ASP A 9 9.04 -2.40 -4.41
N GLY A 10 8.58 -2.79 -5.58
CA GLY A 10 8.34 -4.18 -5.94
C GLY A 10 9.52 -5.12 -5.70
N LEU A 11 10.75 -4.73 -6.07
CA LEU A 11 11.93 -5.56 -5.83
C LEU A 11 12.14 -5.86 -4.34
N ASP A 12 11.86 -4.90 -3.46
CA ASP A 12 12.04 -5.07 -2.02
C ASP A 12 10.99 -6.02 -1.43
N PHE A 13 9.75 -5.95 -1.90
CA PHE A 13 8.70 -6.90 -1.53
C PHE A 13 9.08 -8.35 -1.89
N PHE A 14 9.68 -8.56 -3.05
CA PHE A 14 10.12 -9.90 -3.47
C PHE A 14 11.42 -10.33 -2.77
N ARG A 15 12.42 -9.45 -2.66
CA ARG A 15 13.73 -9.77 -2.10
C ARG A 15 13.71 -9.87 -0.58
N PHE A 16 13.21 -8.84 0.09
CA PHE A 16 13.22 -8.72 1.56
C PHE A 16 11.93 -9.23 2.18
N GLY A 17 10.80 -8.88 1.59
CA GLY A 17 9.48 -9.31 2.06
C GLY A 17 9.18 -10.77 1.78
N ARG A 18 9.75 -11.34 0.73
CA ARG A 18 9.44 -12.69 0.26
C ARG A 18 7.94 -12.90 0.05
N ILE A 19 7.27 -11.89 -0.49
CA ILE A 19 5.80 -11.86 -0.64
C ILE A 19 5.28 -13.07 -1.43
N GLN A 20 5.99 -13.52 -2.46
CA GLN A 20 5.61 -14.68 -3.23
C GLN A 20 5.60 -15.96 -2.38
N ARG A 21 6.62 -16.18 -1.55
CA ARG A 21 6.69 -17.35 -0.66
C ARG A 21 5.55 -17.35 0.34
N GLU A 22 5.24 -16.19 0.89
CA GLU A 22 4.14 -16.04 1.86
C GLU A 22 2.79 -16.29 1.19
N TYR A 23 2.58 -15.78 -0.01
CA TYR A 23 1.40 -16.06 -0.82
C TYR A 23 1.25 -17.56 -1.12
N GLU A 24 2.32 -18.20 -1.57
CA GLU A 24 2.31 -19.64 -1.87
C GLU A 24 2.02 -20.50 -0.64
N ARG A 25 2.58 -20.10 0.52
CA ARG A 25 2.29 -20.76 1.79
C ARG A 25 0.81 -20.66 2.14
N LEU A 26 0.26 -19.45 2.08
CA LEU A 26 -1.16 -19.22 2.37
C LEU A 26 -2.09 -19.94 1.39
N ARG A 27 -1.71 -20.05 0.11
CA ARG A 27 -2.48 -20.81 -0.86
C ARG A 27 -2.54 -22.32 -0.55
N LYS A 28 -1.54 -22.85 0.13
CA LYS A 28 -1.51 -24.25 0.56
C LYS A 28 -2.21 -24.51 1.88
N GLU A 29 -2.04 -23.60 2.83
CA GLU A 29 -2.48 -23.78 4.22
C GLU A 29 -3.86 -23.18 4.50
N GLU A 30 -4.23 -22.15 3.76
CA GLU A 30 -5.45 -21.38 3.95
C GLU A 30 -6.26 -21.30 2.65
N HIS A 31 -7.54 -21.02 2.78
CA HIS A 31 -8.42 -20.79 1.62
C HIS A 31 -8.43 -19.33 1.23
N ILE A 32 -7.38 -18.88 0.53
CA ILE A 32 -7.31 -17.52 -0.01
C ILE A 32 -7.53 -17.49 -1.52
N GLU A 33 -8.01 -16.34 -2.01
CA GLU A 33 -8.23 -16.06 -3.41
C GLU A 33 -6.92 -16.11 -4.22
N ARG A 34 -7.03 -16.44 -5.50
CA ARG A 34 -5.91 -16.35 -6.43
C ARG A 34 -5.62 -14.88 -6.74
N ALA A 35 -4.35 -14.53 -6.75
CA ALA A 35 -3.91 -13.18 -7.06
C ALA A 35 -2.74 -13.18 -8.04
N ILE A 36 -2.65 -12.09 -8.79
CA ILE A 36 -1.47 -11.75 -9.58
C ILE A 36 -0.73 -10.68 -8.78
N ILE A 37 0.53 -10.94 -8.48
CA ILE A 37 1.39 -10.02 -7.73
C ILE A 37 2.34 -9.34 -8.71
N VAL A 38 2.26 -8.03 -8.79
CA VAL A 38 3.02 -7.20 -9.72
C VAL A 38 3.94 -6.28 -8.91
N GLY A 39 5.23 -6.30 -9.21
CA GLY A 39 6.18 -5.36 -8.64
C GLY A 39 6.33 -4.13 -9.54
N PHE A 40 6.02 -2.96 -9.00
CA PHE A 40 6.34 -1.66 -9.60
C PHE A 40 7.53 -1.08 -8.85
N HIS A 41 8.63 -0.82 -9.56
CA HIS A 41 9.87 -0.40 -8.92
C HIS A 41 10.44 0.86 -9.58
N TYR A 42 11.35 1.51 -8.88
CA TYR A 42 12.06 2.71 -9.31
C TYR A 42 13.46 2.37 -9.84
N GLU A 43 14.05 3.29 -10.57
CA GLU A 43 15.39 3.14 -11.14
C GLU A 43 16.48 3.31 -10.07
N ASP A 44 16.40 4.40 -9.30
CA ASP A 44 17.33 4.74 -8.21
C ASP A 44 16.61 5.53 -7.11
N VAL A 45 17.32 5.80 -5.99
CA VAL A 45 16.76 6.48 -4.82
C VAL A 45 16.26 7.90 -5.13
N GLU A 46 16.95 8.62 -6.00
CA GLU A 46 16.54 9.97 -6.41
C GLU A 46 15.24 9.92 -7.23
N LYS A 47 15.17 9.00 -8.20
CA LYS A 47 13.95 8.75 -8.98
C LYS A 47 12.79 8.30 -8.11
N ARG A 48 13.06 7.42 -7.13
CA ARG A 48 12.05 6.99 -6.17
C ARG A 48 11.44 8.20 -5.44
N ARG A 49 12.26 9.13 -4.98
CA ARG A 49 11.78 10.33 -4.30
C ARG A 49 10.94 11.22 -5.22
N GLU A 50 11.36 11.42 -6.46
CA GLU A 50 10.58 12.17 -7.45
C GLU A 50 9.23 11.51 -7.77
N GLU A 51 9.19 10.20 -7.84
CA GLU A 51 8.04 9.42 -8.29
C GLU A 51 7.06 9.07 -7.18
N PHE A 52 7.53 8.87 -5.93
CA PHE A 52 6.73 8.33 -4.83
C PHE A 52 6.45 9.32 -3.70
N HIS A 53 7.27 10.36 -3.55
CA HIS A 53 7.03 11.36 -2.51
C HIS A 53 5.71 12.10 -2.80
N PRO A 54 4.87 12.39 -1.78
CA PRO A 54 3.60 13.10 -1.99
C PRO A 54 3.72 14.43 -2.73
N GLN A 55 4.85 15.12 -2.57
CA GLN A 55 5.18 16.35 -3.27
C GLN A 55 6.23 16.15 -4.37
N GLY A 56 6.47 14.91 -4.78
CA GLY A 56 7.44 14.59 -5.82
C GLY A 56 7.03 15.15 -7.18
N SER A 57 8.01 15.63 -7.94
CA SER A 57 7.78 16.25 -9.25
C SER A 57 7.13 15.31 -10.27
N ARG A 58 7.23 14.01 -10.06
CA ARG A 58 6.71 12.97 -10.95
C ARG A 58 5.62 12.10 -10.33
N SER A 59 5.17 12.41 -9.11
CA SER A 59 4.18 11.59 -8.40
C SER A 59 2.86 11.45 -9.17
N GLN A 60 2.38 12.51 -9.79
CA GLN A 60 1.17 12.46 -10.61
C GLN A 60 1.34 11.60 -11.87
N LYS A 61 2.51 11.63 -12.49
CA LYS A 61 2.83 10.75 -13.63
C LYS A 61 2.86 9.30 -13.21
N THR A 62 3.41 8.99 -12.04
CA THR A 62 3.42 7.64 -11.48
C THR A 62 2.00 7.11 -11.29
N ILE A 63 1.12 7.89 -10.68
CA ILE A 63 -0.30 7.55 -10.51
C ILE A 63 -0.95 7.29 -11.86
N GLN A 64 -0.77 8.17 -12.83
CA GLN A 64 -1.34 8.03 -14.17
C GLN A 64 -0.81 6.80 -14.91
N SER A 65 0.49 6.51 -14.82
CA SER A 65 1.09 5.32 -15.42
C SER A 65 0.52 4.03 -14.85
N VAL A 66 0.33 3.96 -13.54
CA VAL A 66 -0.26 2.78 -12.89
C VAL A 66 -1.71 2.58 -13.34
N VAL A 67 -2.51 3.63 -13.35
CA VAL A 67 -3.95 3.55 -13.64
C VAL A 67 -4.23 3.39 -15.13
N LYS A 68 -3.49 4.09 -15.99
CA LYS A 68 -3.79 4.18 -17.43
C LYS A 68 -2.95 3.25 -18.32
N GLU A 69 -1.83 2.75 -17.82
CA GLU A 69 -0.94 1.89 -18.59
C GLU A 69 -0.77 0.50 -17.95
N LEU A 70 -0.28 0.45 -16.72
CA LEU A 70 0.00 -0.83 -16.04
C LEU A 70 -1.26 -1.64 -15.79
N LEU A 71 -2.28 -1.06 -15.19
CA LEU A 71 -3.52 -1.77 -14.88
C LEU A 71 -4.25 -2.28 -16.14
N PRO A 72 -4.45 -1.48 -17.20
CA PRO A 72 -5.02 -2.00 -18.44
C PRO A 72 -4.21 -3.14 -19.05
N PHE A 73 -2.89 -3.07 -19.01
CA PHE A 73 -2.03 -4.17 -19.46
C PHE A 73 -2.28 -5.46 -18.67
N ILE A 74 -2.36 -5.36 -17.34
CA ILE A 74 -2.66 -6.50 -16.46
C ILE A 74 -4.04 -7.08 -16.79
N ASP A 75 -5.05 -6.23 -16.89
CA ASP A 75 -6.43 -6.64 -17.12
C ASP A 75 -6.67 -7.23 -18.52
N GLN A 76 -5.85 -6.86 -19.49
CA GLN A 76 -5.89 -7.44 -20.85
C GLN A 76 -5.11 -8.76 -20.93
N THR A 77 -4.04 -8.88 -20.17
CA THR A 77 -3.14 -10.04 -20.21
C THR A 77 -3.67 -11.20 -19.37
N PHE A 78 -4.33 -10.91 -18.26
CA PHE A 78 -4.79 -11.90 -17.29
C PHE A 78 -6.30 -11.79 -17.02
N PRO A 79 -6.97 -12.92 -16.70
CA PRO A 79 -8.40 -12.92 -16.39
C PRO A 79 -8.65 -12.39 -14.96
N THR A 80 -8.56 -11.09 -14.77
CA THR A 80 -8.81 -10.40 -13.50
C THR A 80 -10.28 -10.13 -13.26
N TYR A 81 -10.64 -9.77 -12.01
CA TYR A 81 -12.02 -9.39 -11.66
C TYR A 81 -12.42 -8.02 -12.19
N LYS A 82 -11.49 -7.13 -12.45
CA LYS A 82 -11.69 -5.77 -13.01
C LYS A 82 -12.56 -4.83 -12.15
N VAL A 83 -12.58 -5.03 -10.85
CA VAL A 83 -13.29 -4.18 -9.89
C VAL A 83 -12.36 -3.67 -8.79
N GLY A 84 -12.65 -2.50 -8.23
CA GLY A 84 -11.75 -1.81 -7.30
C GLY A 84 -11.45 -2.61 -6.03
N ASN A 85 -12.45 -3.30 -5.48
CA ASN A 85 -12.29 -4.11 -4.26
C ASN A 85 -11.60 -5.47 -4.49
N SER A 86 -11.17 -5.76 -5.70
CA SER A 86 -10.28 -6.89 -6.02
C SER A 86 -8.86 -6.44 -6.36
N ARG A 87 -8.53 -5.19 -6.13
CA ARG A 87 -7.24 -4.59 -6.45
C ARG A 87 -6.63 -3.95 -5.22
N LEU A 88 -5.50 -4.49 -4.79
CA LEU A 88 -4.73 -4.04 -3.64
C LEU A 88 -3.46 -3.31 -4.11
N LEU A 89 -3.26 -2.10 -3.61
CA LEU A 89 -1.99 -1.40 -3.66
C LEU A 89 -1.28 -1.54 -2.33
N ILE A 90 -0.02 -1.95 -2.34
CA ILE A 90 0.79 -2.13 -1.13
C ILE A 90 2.13 -1.44 -1.26
N GLY A 91 2.60 -0.81 -0.20
CA GLY A 91 3.92 -0.16 -0.17
C GLY A 91 4.41 0.17 1.22
N ASP A 92 5.71 0.38 1.32
CA ASP A 92 6.43 0.79 2.52
C ASP A 92 6.96 2.21 2.35
N SER A 93 6.99 3.01 3.42
CA SER A 93 7.58 4.36 3.41
C SER A 93 6.99 5.23 2.29
N LEU A 94 7.80 5.81 1.41
CA LEU A 94 7.35 6.57 0.24
C LEU A 94 6.48 5.73 -0.71
N ALA A 95 6.76 4.44 -0.82
CA ALA A 95 5.94 3.51 -1.60
C ALA A 95 4.55 3.35 -0.99
N GLY A 96 4.42 3.38 0.34
CA GLY A 96 3.14 3.44 1.04
C GLY A 96 2.38 4.74 0.76
N SER A 97 3.09 5.85 0.68
CA SER A 97 2.50 7.15 0.35
C SER A 97 1.89 7.15 -1.05
N ILE A 98 2.64 6.70 -2.07
CA ILE A 98 2.15 6.69 -3.45
C ILE A 98 1.03 5.67 -3.66
N ALA A 99 1.07 4.53 -2.97
CA ALA A 99 -0.04 3.57 -2.96
C ALA A 99 -1.32 4.24 -2.45
N PHE A 100 -1.24 4.93 -1.32
CA PHE A 100 -2.38 5.63 -0.74
C PHE A 100 -2.90 6.75 -1.63
N LEU A 101 -2.01 7.61 -2.15
CA LEU A 101 -2.39 8.70 -3.05
C LEU A 101 -3.07 8.19 -4.33
N THR A 102 -2.61 7.06 -4.86
CA THR A 102 -3.23 6.44 -6.04
C THR A 102 -4.68 6.02 -5.75
N SER A 103 -4.91 5.38 -4.62
CA SER A 103 -6.27 5.00 -4.20
C SER A 103 -7.14 6.20 -3.85
N LEU A 104 -6.60 7.23 -3.22
CA LEU A 104 -7.34 8.46 -2.93
C LEU A 104 -7.74 9.22 -4.19
N THR A 105 -6.92 9.13 -5.25
CA THR A 105 -7.21 9.76 -6.55
C THR A 105 -8.23 8.95 -7.35
N TYR A 106 -8.15 7.61 -7.28
CA TYR A 106 -9.00 6.68 -8.03
C TYR A 106 -9.62 5.60 -7.11
N PRO A 107 -10.45 5.98 -6.14
CA PRO A 107 -10.94 5.04 -5.12
C PRO A 107 -11.86 3.94 -5.67
N SER A 108 -12.50 4.16 -6.81
CA SER A 108 -13.31 3.12 -7.47
C SER A 108 -12.49 2.14 -8.30
N ILE A 109 -11.25 2.51 -8.65
CA ILE A 109 -10.34 1.67 -9.44
C ILE A 109 -9.45 0.84 -8.52
N PHE A 110 -8.91 1.45 -7.47
CA PHE A 110 -8.11 0.81 -6.43
C PHE A 110 -8.71 1.11 -5.06
N SER A 111 -9.50 0.18 -4.55
CA SER A 111 -10.23 0.37 -3.29
C SER A 111 -9.52 -0.20 -2.07
N GLN A 112 -8.48 -1.02 -2.27
CA GLN A 112 -7.75 -1.68 -1.19
C GLN A 112 -6.31 -1.17 -1.10
N ILE A 113 -5.90 -0.79 0.10
CA ILE A 113 -4.56 -0.24 0.35
C ILE A 113 -3.97 -0.90 1.61
N ALA A 114 -2.72 -1.35 1.50
CA ALA A 114 -1.91 -1.72 2.65
C ALA A 114 -0.64 -0.87 2.67
N MET A 115 -0.37 -0.20 3.77
CA MET A 115 0.79 0.66 3.89
C MET A 115 1.54 0.43 5.20
N PHE A 116 2.86 0.22 5.07
CA PHE A 116 3.80 0.12 6.16
C PHE A 116 4.52 1.44 6.33
N SER A 117 4.41 2.06 7.49
CA SER A 117 5.19 3.25 7.83
C SER A 117 5.24 4.30 6.70
N PRO A 118 4.09 4.69 6.12
CA PRO A 118 4.09 5.63 5.01
C PRO A 118 4.66 6.98 5.42
N HIS A 119 5.30 7.65 4.48
CA HIS A 119 5.61 9.06 4.64
C HIS A 119 4.31 9.86 4.55
N SER A 120 3.88 10.43 5.67
CA SER A 120 2.66 11.22 5.76
C SER A 120 2.99 12.69 6.01
N ASP A 121 2.53 13.55 5.13
CA ASP A 121 2.65 15.01 5.23
C ASP A 121 1.28 15.66 5.03
N HIS A 122 1.24 16.99 4.98
CA HIS A 122 0.00 17.75 4.77
C HIS A 122 -0.70 17.39 3.44
N THR A 123 0.07 17.04 2.41
CA THR A 123 -0.49 16.63 1.11
C THR A 123 -1.31 15.34 1.25
N VAL A 124 -0.80 14.35 1.99
CA VAL A 124 -1.51 13.10 2.25
C VAL A 124 -2.81 13.36 3.03
N LEU A 125 -2.73 14.18 4.09
CA LEU A 125 -3.90 14.53 4.90
C LEU A 125 -4.96 15.24 4.06
N GLU A 126 -4.58 16.23 3.27
CA GLU A 126 -5.47 16.99 2.41
C GLU A 126 -6.14 16.10 1.35
N LYS A 127 -5.36 15.22 0.72
CA LYS A 127 -5.90 14.26 -0.27
C LYS A 127 -6.93 13.31 0.35
N PHE A 128 -6.71 12.86 1.56
CA PHE A 128 -7.70 12.04 2.27
C PHE A 128 -8.97 12.86 2.55
N GLU A 129 -8.85 14.08 3.07
CA GLU A 129 -9.99 14.94 3.41
C GLU A 129 -10.82 15.31 2.17
N THR A 130 -10.19 15.51 1.03
CA THR A 130 -10.85 15.90 -0.22
C THR A 130 -11.37 14.74 -1.06
N CYS A 131 -11.02 13.50 -0.73
CA CYS A 131 -11.50 12.31 -1.43
C CYS A 131 -13.00 12.11 -1.19
N LYS A 132 -13.79 12.18 -2.26
CA LYS A 132 -15.27 12.13 -2.17
C LYS A 132 -15.83 10.71 -2.00
N GLN A 133 -15.06 9.67 -2.35
CA GLN A 133 -15.51 8.27 -2.33
C GLN A 133 -14.75 7.45 -1.29
N ARG A 134 -14.45 8.02 -0.13
CA ARG A 134 -13.74 7.34 0.97
C ARG A 134 -14.44 6.08 1.44
N ASN A 135 -15.76 6.03 1.31
CA ASN A 135 -16.59 4.86 1.65
C ASN A 135 -16.25 3.61 0.82
N ARG A 136 -15.51 3.75 -0.28
CA ARG A 136 -15.02 2.62 -1.06
C ARG A 136 -13.72 2.02 -0.53
N LEU A 137 -13.03 2.73 0.36
CA LEU A 137 -11.68 2.36 0.77
C LEU A 137 -11.67 1.33 1.89
N THR A 138 -10.81 0.34 1.73
CA THR A 138 -10.38 -0.58 2.79
C THR A 138 -8.88 -0.37 2.99
N ILE A 139 -8.50 0.12 4.15
CA ILE A 139 -7.14 0.55 4.46
C ILE A 139 -6.56 -0.30 5.58
N TRP A 140 -5.42 -0.93 5.32
CA TRP A 140 -4.56 -1.55 6.32
C TRP A 140 -3.32 -0.69 6.51
N HIS A 141 -3.09 -0.22 7.74
CA HIS A 141 -2.05 0.77 8.06
C HIS A 141 -1.27 0.33 9.28
N ALA A 142 0.05 0.30 9.18
CA ALA A 142 0.93 -0.02 10.30
C ALA A 142 2.09 0.96 10.42
N ILE A 143 2.52 1.21 11.65
CA ILE A 143 3.65 2.06 12.01
C ILE A 143 4.43 1.45 13.18
N GLY A 144 5.75 1.54 13.13
CA GLY A 144 6.62 1.07 14.20
C GLY A 144 6.72 2.05 15.36
N LYS A 145 6.64 1.55 16.58
CA LYS A 145 6.77 2.39 17.79
C LYS A 145 8.16 2.99 17.96
N ASP A 146 9.18 2.38 17.35
CA ASP A 146 10.56 2.86 17.39
C ASP A 146 10.86 3.91 16.31
N GLU A 147 9.87 4.28 15.49
CA GLU A 147 10.04 5.24 14.40
C GLU A 147 9.91 6.69 14.89
N VAL A 148 10.53 6.96 16.02
CA VAL A 148 10.65 8.28 16.64
C VAL A 148 12.13 8.60 16.76
N ASP A 149 12.56 9.77 16.29
CA ASP A 149 13.94 10.24 16.41
C ASP A 149 14.97 9.19 15.90
N PHE A 150 14.79 8.73 14.68
CA PHE A 150 15.66 7.75 14.04
C PHE A 150 16.28 8.30 12.75
N LYS A 151 17.33 7.64 12.27
CA LYS A 151 17.98 8.00 11.00
C LYS A 151 17.39 7.18 9.85
N LEU A 152 17.01 7.88 8.79
CA LEU A 152 16.55 7.23 7.57
C LEU A 152 17.69 6.43 6.93
N PRO A 153 17.47 5.16 6.56
CA PRO A 153 18.53 4.33 5.96
C PRO A 153 19.05 4.87 4.62
N THR A 154 18.21 5.60 3.87
CA THR A 154 18.53 6.10 2.53
C THR A 154 19.30 7.40 2.54
N THR A 155 19.00 8.32 3.46
CA THR A 155 19.57 9.68 3.48
C THR A 155 20.42 9.96 4.71
N GLY A 156 20.27 9.18 5.78
CA GLY A 156 20.89 9.43 7.08
C GLY A 156 20.28 10.61 7.85
N GLU A 157 19.24 11.23 7.31
CA GLU A 157 18.52 12.32 7.97
C GLU A 157 17.73 11.83 9.17
N GLN A 158 17.67 12.66 10.20
CA GLN A 158 16.85 12.42 11.38
C GLN A 158 15.38 12.54 11.03
N ALA A 159 14.57 11.58 11.48
CA ALA A 159 13.15 11.52 11.14
C ALA A 159 12.28 11.08 12.31
N ASP A 160 11.02 11.48 12.25
CA ASP A 160 9.93 10.98 13.09
C ASP A 160 8.79 10.58 12.14
N PHE A 161 8.49 9.30 12.07
CA PHE A 161 7.37 8.77 11.28
C PHE A 161 6.17 8.40 12.17
N LEU A 162 6.40 8.16 13.46
CA LEU A 162 5.32 7.76 14.38
C LEU A 162 4.30 8.88 14.57
N THR A 163 4.75 10.10 14.87
CA THR A 163 3.85 11.25 15.11
C THR A 163 2.98 11.58 13.90
N PRO A 164 3.51 11.72 12.66
CA PRO A 164 2.69 11.96 11.48
C PRO A 164 1.72 10.81 11.18
N ASN A 165 2.13 9.57 11.40
CA ASN A 165 1.27 8.41 11.18
C ASN A 165 0.14 8.30 12.20
N ARG A 166 0.37 8.65 13.44
CA ARG A 166 -0.69 8.78 14.45
C ARG A 166 -1.70 9.87 14.09
N LYS A 167 -1.21 10.99 13.56
CA LYS A 167 -2.07 12.07 13.06
C LYS A 167 -2.94 11.61 11.89
N LEU A 168 -2.35 10.91 10.94
CA LEU A 168 -3.08 10.31 9.82
C LEU A 168 -4.13 9.30 10.31
N SER A 169 -3.75 8.42 11.23
CA SER A 169 -4.67 7.44 11.82
C SER A 169 -5.85 8.10 12.51
N ASN A 170 -5.62 9.13 13.30
CA ASN A 170 -6.69 9.87 13.96
C ASN A 170 -7.66 10.49 12.95
N LEU A 171 -7.14 11.01 11.85
CA LEU A 171 -7.96 11.57 10.77
C LEU A 171 -8.82 10.50 10.10
N ILE A 172 -8.23 9.36 9.74
CA ILE A 172 -8.97 8.27 9.09
C ILE A 172 -10.06 7.70 10.02
N LYS A 173 -9.75 7.52 11.30
CA LYS A 173 -10.70 7.01 12.31
C LYS A 173 -11.94 7.87 12.50
N GLN A 174 -11.89 9.14 12.15
CA GLN A 174 -13.05 10.04 12.23
C GLN A 174 -14.10 9.75 11.14
N ASP A 175 -13.72 9.04 10.08
CA ASP A 175 -14.65 8.67 9.00
C ASP A 175 -15.06 7.21 9.12
N ASN A 176 -16.25 6.97 9.70
CA ASN A 176 -16.79 5.62 9.90
C ASN A 176 -17.16 4.90 8.59
N SER A 177 -17.17 5.58 7.46
CA SER A 177 -17.44 4.98 6.16
C SER A 177 -16.26 4.21 5.59
N VAL A 178 -15.05 4.45 6.11
CA VAL A 178 -13.82 3.77 5.71
C VAL A 178 -13.65 2.48 6.52
N THR A 179 -13.41 1.36 5.85
CA THR A 179 -12.96 0.14 6.52
C THR A 179 -11.48 0.28 6.84
N TYR A 180 -11.13 0.32 8.12
CA TYR A 180 -9.79 0.71 8.54
C TYR A 180 -9.23 -0.19 9.63
N VAL A 181 -8.05 -0.74 9.37
CA VAL A 181 -7.23 -1.50 10.33
C VAL A 181 -5.95 -0.72 10.58
N TYR A 182 -5.68 -0.40 11.84
CA TYR A 182 -4.48 0.32 12.26
C TYR A 182 -3.73 -0.46 13.33
N ASN A 183 -2.42 -0.63 13.12
CA ASN A 183 -1.53 -1.34 14.04
C ASN A 183 -0.26 -0.54 14.33
N GLU A 184 0.10 -0.45 15.60
CA GLU A 184 1.43 0.01 16.02
C GLU A 184 2.25 -1.21 16.45
N PHE A 185 3.27 -1.55 15.68
CA PHE A 185 4.11 -2.71 15.94
C PHE A 185 5.37 -2.36 16.74
N ASN A 186 5.92 -3.35 17.45
CA ASN A 186 7.20 -3.22 18.14
C ASN A 186 8.33 -3.39 17.13
N GLY A 187 8.91 -2.29 16.69
CA GLY A 187 9.96 -2.29 15.69
C GLY A 187 10.14 -0.94 15.03
N GLY A 188 11.03 -0.89 14.05
CA GLY A 188 11.46 0.31 13.35
C GLY A 188 11.16 0.30 11.86
N HIS A 189 11.73 1.28 11.17
CA HIS A 189 11.54 1.57 9.75
C HIS A 189 12.41 0.65 8.88
N ASN A 190 12.07 -0.64 8.80
CA ASN A 190 12.87 -1.64 8.07
C ASN A 190 12.07 -2.91 7.76
N TRP A 191 12.56 -3.69 6.81
CA TRP A 191 11.94 -4.93 6.36
C TRP A 191 11.93 -6.04 7.41
N LYS A 192 12.86 -6.05 8.36
CA LYS A 192 12.83 -6.97 9.49
C LYS A 192 11.54 -6.82 10.29
N SER A 193 11.07 -5.59 10.43
CA SER A 193 9.81 -5.26 11.13
C SER A 193 8.59 -5.47 10.23
N TRP A 194 8.65 -5.14 8.95
CA TRP A 194 7.48 -5.21 8.03
C TRP A 194 7.19 -6.62 7.53
N LYS A 195 8.22 -7.40 7.23
CA LYS A 195 8.07 -8.75 6.68
C LYS A 195 7.10 -9.66 7.47
N PRO A 196 7.15 -9.73 8.82
CA PRO A 196 6.28 -10.61 9.59
C PRO A 196 4.78 -10.31 9.43
N MET A 197 4.41 -9.12 8.98
CA MET A 197 3.01 -8.71 8.80
C MET A 197 2.43 -9.06 7.43
N LEU A 198 3.25 -9.48 6.46
CA LEU A 198 2.78 -9.75 5.10
C LEU A 198 1.75 -10.87 5.04
N GLY A 199 1.92 -11.92 5.82
CA GLY A 199 0.96 -13.02 5.90
C GLY A 199 -0.42 -12.55 6.33
N ASP A 200 -0.49 -11.75 7.38
CA ASP A 200 -1.75 -11.21 7.89
C ASP A 200 -2.43 -10.30 6.88
N ILE A 201 -1.67 -9.47 6.16
CA ILE A 201 -2.19 -8.59 5.12
C ILE A 201 -2.76 -9.40 3.95
N LEU A 202 -2.00 -10.36 3.45
CA LEU A 202 -2.44 -11.21 2.34
C LEU A 202 -3.70 -11.99 2.73
N TYR A 203 -3.73 -12.55 3.94
CA TYR A 203 -4.92 -13.21 4.44
C TYR A 203 -6.11 -12.25 4.56
N TYR A 204 -5.90 -11.06 5.12
CA TYR A 204 -6.95 -10.06 5.29
C TYR A 204 -7.64 -9.68 3.97
N PHE A 205 -6.85 -9.42 2.92
CA PHE A 205 -7.39 -8.99 1.63
C PHE A 205 -7.82 -10.14 0.71
N LEU A 206 -7.24 -11.33 0.86
CA LEU A 206 -7.47 -12.46 -0.05
C LEU A 206 -8.33 -13.57 0.53
N ASN A 207 -8.81 -13.45 1.78
CA ASN A 207 -9.68 -14.48 2.33
C ASN A 207 -11.03 -14.52 1.60
N ASN A 208 -11.61 -15.72 1.49
CA ASN A 208 -12.83 -15.96 0.72
C ASN A 208 -14.12 -15.38 1.36
N ASN A 209 -14.02 -14.63 2.45
CA ASN A 209 -15.16 -14.01 3.12
C ASN A 209 -15.68 -12.76 2.39
N HIS A 210 -15.04 -12.35 1.31
CA HIS A 210 -15.45 -11.23 0.45
C HIS A 210 -16.07 -11.74 -0.87
N SER A 211 -17.08 -12.59 -0.77
CA SER A 211 -17.80 -13.18 -1.93
C SER A 211 -18.71 -12.19 -2.67
N THR A 212 -18.33 -10.93 -2.78
CA THR A 212 -19.15 -9.89 -3.44
C THR A 212 -18.41 -9.20 -4.57
N TYR A 213 -17.86 -10.02 -5.50
CA TYR A 213 -17.30 -9.51 -6.76
C TYR A 213 -18.28 -9.63 -7.95
N GLU A 214 -19.56 -9.84 -7.65
CA GLU A 214 -20.65 -9.82 -8.66
C GLU A 214 -21.22 -8.43 -8.87
#